data_5b88902923e277d5555931e35d7c420a
#
_entry.id   5b88902923e277d5555931e35d7c420a
#
_cell.length_a   1.000
_cell.length_b   1.000
_cell.length_c   1.000
_cell.angle_alpha   90.00
_cell.angle_beta   90.00
_cell.angle_gamma   90.00
#
_symmetry.space_group_name_H-M   'P 1'
#
loop_
_entity.id
_entity.type
_entity.pdbx_description
1 polymer ?
#
loop_
_entity_poly.entity_id
_entity_poly.type
_entity_poly.pdbx_seq_one_letter_code
_entity_poly.pdbx_strand_id
1 'polypeptide(L)'
;MLLIFSLYNNKDIKVKGEINMSFIETIKQRAKQDIKTIVLPEGNDIRTIEGAKIALEEGYANIILLGNEEEITKAADEHNFDISKAKIINPLNSPNYDEFVNSFYELRKNKGMTIEKAKKIIKDETYFGMMMVKQGLADGLVSGAVHSTADTLRPALQILKTAPGTKLVSAFFLMVVPDCQYGENGTFIFSDSGLNEYPDAESLSEIAISSSQS
;
A
#
# COMPACT_ATOMS: atom_id res chain seq x y z
N MET A 1 -0.36 10.21 -6.63
CA MET A 1 0.43 9.92 -5.41
C MET A 1 0.14 8.48 -5.01
N LEU A 2 1.13 7.64 -5.02
CA LEU A 2 0.97 6.24 -4.63
C LEU A 2 1.10 6.13 -3.11
N LEU A 3 0.13 5.48 -2.45
CA LEU A 3 0.13 5.27 -1.02
C LEU A 3 0.35 3.79 -0.72
N ILE A 4 1.36 3.49 0.09
CA ILE A 4 1.70 2.13 0.52
C ILE A 4 1.39 2.01 2.00
N PHE A 5 0.59 1.02 2.37
CA PHE A 5 0.26 0.69 3.75
C PHE A 5 0.77 -0.71 4.07
N SER A 6 1.61 -0.80 5.10
CA SER A 6 2.18 -2.07 5.56
C SER A 6 2.14 -2.15 7.09
N LEU A 7 1.98 -3.34 7.62
CA LEU A 7 2.08 -3.64 9.07
C LEU A 7 3.50 -4.07 9.48
N TYR A 8 4.49 -3.85 8.63
CA TYR A 8 5.80 -4.46 8.74
C TYR A 8 6.63 -3.93 9.92
N ASN A 9 7.20 -4.87 10.71
CA ASN A 9 8.28 -4.62 11.66
C ASN A 9 9.62 -4.79 10.95
N ASN A 10 10.39 -3.72 10.81
CA ASN A 10 11.74 -3.73 10.23
C ASN A 10 12.65 -4.75 10.92
N LYS A 11 13.01 -5.83 10.22
CA LYS A 11 14.20 -6.63 10.55
C LYS A 11 15.28 -6.27 9.55
N ASP A 12 16.41 -5.79 10.05
CA ASP A 12 17.57 -5.38 9.24
C ASP A 12 18.03 -6.49 8.29
N ILE A 13 17.77 -6.33 7.01
CA ILE A 13 18.35 -7.17 5.96
C ILE A 13 19.62 -6.48 5.48
N LYS A 14 20.78 -7.01 5.89
CA LYS A 14 22.10 -6.55 5.41
C LYS A 14 22.36 -7.08 4.01
N VAL A 15 22.39 -6.22 3.02
CA VAL A 15 22.91 -6.55 1.68
C VAL A 15 24.43 -6.54 1.74
N LYS A 16 25.07 -7.71 1.50
CA LYS A 16 26.53 -7.83 1.37
C LYS A 16 26.93 -7.64 -0.09
N GLY A 17 27.80 -6.67 -0.36
CA GLY A 17 28.52 -6.53 -1.63
C GLY A 17 28.61 -5.08 -2.11
N GLU A 18 29.85 -4.60 -2.30
CA GLU A 18 30.15 -3.29 -2.91
C GLU A 18 29.93 -3.35 -4.44
N ILE A 19 28.66 -3.27 -4.86
CA ILE A 19 28.31 -2.86 -6.21
C ILE A 19 27.69 -1.49 -6.03
N ASN A 20 28.16 -0.49 -6.77
CA ASN A 20 27.61 0.87 -6.76
C ASN A 20 26.24 0.85 -7.47
N MET A 21 25.26 0.21 -6.82
CA MET A 21 23.89 0.11 -7.29
C MET A 21 23.15 1.39 -6.93
N SER A 22 22.29 1.86 -7.84
CA SER A 22 21.39 2.96 -7.51
C SER A 22 20.48 2.56 -6.33
N PHE A 23 20.00 3.54 -5.56
CA PHE A 23 19.08 3.30 -4.46
C PHE A 23 17.86 2.48 -4.90
N ILE A 24 17.32 2.76 -6.08
CA ILE A 24 16.19 2.03 -6.67
C ILE A 24 16.52 0.55 -6.88
N GLU A 25 17.70 0.26 -7.43
CA GLU A 25 18.13 -1.13 -7.64
C GLU A 25 18.33 -1.86 -6.31
N THR A 26 18.80 -1.17 -5.29
CA THR A 26 18.91 -1.73 -3.93
C THR A 26 17.54 -2.12 -3.37
N ILE A 27 16.52 -1.25 -3.51
CA ILE A 27 15.14 -1.56 -3.11
C ILE A 27 14.58 -2.76 -3.87
N LYS A 28 14.78 -2.81 -5.19
CA LYS A 28 14.32 -3.92 -6.04
C LYS A 28 14.96 -5.24 -5.60
N GLN A 29 16.27 -5.24 -5.31
CA GLN A 29 16.94 -6.45 -4.82
C GLN A 29 16.45 -6.88 -3.43
N ARG A 30 16.18 -5.94 -2.53
CA ARG A 30 15.58 -6.24 -1.21
C ARG A 30 14.18 -6.84 -1.37
N ALA A 31 13.35 -6.31 -2.25
CA ALA A 31 12.02 -6.84 -2.52
C ALA A 31 12.07 -8.29 -3.03
N LYS A 32 13.02 -8.63 -3.90
CA LYS A 32 13.22 -10.00 -4.39
C LYS A 32 13.70 -10.98 -3.31
N GLN A 33 14.36 -10.49 -2.26
CA GLN A 33 14.86 -11.35 -1.16
C GLN A 33 13.80 -11.66 -0.11
N ASP A 34 12.78 -10.80 0.02
CA ASP A 34 11.70 -10.93 0.99
C ASP A 34 10.36 -10.58 0.33
N ILE A 35 9.90 -11.51 -0.54
CA ILE A 35 8.70 -11.32 -1.36
C ILE A 35 7.47 -11.16 -0.50
N LYS A 36 6.83 -10.00 -0.60
CA LYS A 36 5.60 -9.65 0.11
C LYS A 36 4.38 -9.82 -0.79
N THR A 37 3.24 -10.03 -0.16
CA THR A 37 1.93 -10.06 -0.84
C THR A 37 1.31 -8.68 -0.79
N ILE A 38 1.10 -8.06 -1.93
CA ILE A 38 0.58 -6.70 -2.08
C ILE A 38 -0.81 -6.73 -2.70
N VAL A 39 -1.75 -6.02 -2.07
CA VAL A 39 -3.11 -5.82 -2.58
C VAL A 39 -3.16 -4.55 -3.42
N LEU A 40 -3.74 -4.66 -4.61
CA LEU A 40 -4.03 -3.57 -5.53
C LEU A 40 -5.55 -3.44 -5.66
N PRO A 41 -6.21 -2.49 -4.95
CA PRO A 41 -7.67 -2.42 -4.90
C PRO A 41 -8.29 -1.86 -6.19
N GLU A 42 -7.51 -1.20 -7.03
CA GLU A 42 -7.96 -0.59 -8.29
C GLU A 42 -7.73 -1.54 -9.48
N GLY A 43 -8.11 -2.82 -9.32
CA GLY A 43 -7.81 -3.88 -10.30
C GLY A 43 -8.41 -3.67 -11.69
N ASN A 44 -9.44 -2.83 -11.82
CA ASN A 44 -10.06 -2.51 -13.11
C ASN A 44 -9.32 -1.38 -13.86
N ASP A 45 -8.36 -0.69 -13.24
CA ASP A 45 -7.55 0.33 -13.92
C ASP A 45 -6.37 -0.29 -14.66
N ILE A 46 -6.23 0.03 -15.94
CA ILE A 46 -5.19 -0.56 -16.79
C ILE A 46 -3.75 -0.29 -16.30
N ARG A 47 -3.52 0.85 -15.67
CA ARG A 47 -2.20 1.20 -15.10
C ARG A 47 -1.86 0.31 -13.90
N THR A 48 -2.89 -0.07 -13.12
CA THR A 48 -2.76 -1.02 -12.02
C THR A 48 -2.45 -2.42 -12.53
N ILE A 49 -3.12 -2.86 -13.60
CA ILE A 49 -2.86 -4.15 -14.25
C ILE A 49 -1.44 -4.19 -14.83
N GLU A 50 -1.00 -3.12 -15.50
CA GLU A 50 0.37 -3.00 -16.02
C GLU A 50 1.41 -3.06 -14.90
N GLY A 51 1.19 -2.32 -13.79
CA GLY A 51 2.03 -2.38 -12.61
C GLY A 51 2.09 -3.78 -12.00
N ALA A 52 0.95 -4.48 -11.94
CA ALA A 52 0.88 -5.87 -11.47
C ALA A 52 1.72 -6.80 -12.36
N LYS A 53 1.56 -6.72 -13.69
CA LYS A 53 2.37 -7.46 -14.66
C LYS A 53 3.87 -7.26 -14.40
N ILE A 54 4.32 -6.01 -14.34
CA ILE A 54 5.75 -5.68 -14.12
C ILE A 54 6.24 -6.27 -12.80
N ALA A 55 5.49 -6.11 -11.72
CA ALA A 55 5.87 -6.64 -10.41
C ALA A 55 5.99 -8.17 -10.39
N LEU A 56 5.10 -8.87 -11.10
CA LEU A 56 5.11 -10.33 -11.25
C LEU A 56 6.25 -10.82 -12.13
N GLU A 57 6.49 -10.19 -13.27
CA GLU A 57 7.58 -10.54 -14.20
C GLU A 57 8.95 -10.35 -13.54
N GLU A 58 9.13 -9.26 -12.84
CA GLU A 58 10.37 -8.94 -12.14
C GLU A 58 10.53 -9.68 -10.81
N GLY A 59 9.47 -10.28 -10.28
CA GLY A 59 9.49 -11.02 -9.02
C GLY A 59 9.66 -10.13 -7.80
N TYR A 60 9.04 -8.95 -7.78
CA TYR A 60 9.10 -8.02 -6.64
C TYR A 60 8.10 -8.33 -5.54
N ALA A 61 6.93 -8.86 -5.91
CA ALA A 61 5.85 -9.15 -4.99
C ALA A 61 4.91 -10.25 -5.52
N ASN A 62 4.18 -10.90 -4.61
CA ASN A 62 2.95 -11.58 -4.94
C ASN A 62 1.83 -10.54 -5.04
N ILE A 63 0.99 -10.62 -6.05
CA ILE A 63 -0.03 -9.60 -6.32
C ILE A 63 -1.43 -10.18 -6.12
N ILE A 64 -2.27 -9.41 -5.42
CA ILE A 64 -3.71 -9.61 -5.33
C ILE A 64 -4.39 -8.39 -5.96
N LEU A 65 -5.11 -8.60 -7.06
CA LEU A 65 -5.96 -7.60 -7.70
C LEU A 65 -7.38 -7.73 -7.14
N LEU A 66 -7.99 -6.63 -6.74
CA LEU A 66 -9.40 -6.61 -6.31
C LEU A 66 -10.28 -6.08 -7.43
N GLY A 67 -11.42 -6.72 -7.64
CA GLY A 67 -12.41 -6.32 -8.63
C GLY A 67 -13.10 -7.51 -9.29
N ASN A 68 -13.79 -7.24 -10.39
CA ASN A 68 -14.44 -8.27 -11.18
C ASN A 68 -13.41 -9.03 -12.02
N GLU A 69 -13.32 -10.35 -11.83
CA GLU A 69 -12.32 -11.21 -12.49
C GLU A 69 -12.45 -11.19 -14.02
N GLU A 70 -13.68 -11.22 -14.56
CA GLU A 70 -13.92 -11.20 -16.00
C GLU A 70 -13.46 -9.88 -16.61
N GLU A 71 -13.75 -8.75 -15.95
CA GLU A 71 -13.35 -7.41 -16.42
C GLU A 71 -11.83 -7.24 -16.38
N ILE A 72 -11.19 -7.65 -15.28
CA ILE A 72 -9.72 -7.55 -15.10
C ILE A 72 -9.01 -8.42 -16.14
N THR A 73 -9.44 -9.67 -16.30
CA THR A 73 -8.82 -10.60 -17.25
C THR A 73 -8.98 -10.09 -18.68
N LYS A 74 -10.19 -9.63 -19.06
CA LYS A 74 -10.44 -9.06 -20.36
C LYS A 74 -9.56 -7.85 -20.65
N ALA A 75 -9.43 -6.92 -19.70
CA ALA A 75 -8.58 -5.75 -19.84
C ALA A 75 -7.09 -6.12 -19.99
N ALA A 76 -6.62 -7.12 -19.24
CA ALA A 76 -5.26 -7.64 -19.39
C ALA A 76 -5.01 -8.27 -20.75
N ASP A 77 -5.95 -9.09 -21.25
CA ASP A 77 -5.86 -9.76 -22.55
C ASP A 77 -5.84 -8.76 -23.71
N GLU A 78 -6.69 -7.73 -23.67
CA GLU A 78 -6.75 -6.67 -24.69
C GLU A 78 -5.41 -5.92 -24.83
N HIS A 79 -4.61 -5.87 -23.79
CA HIS A 79 -3.29 -5.21 -23.76
C HIS A 79 -2.11 -6.19 -23.78
N ASN A 80 -2.37 -7.49 -23.90
CA ASN A 80 -1.34 -8.56 -23.82
C ASN A 80 -0.51 -8.50 -22.52
N PHE A 81 -1.16 -8.24 -21.39
CA PHE A 81 -0.53 -8.25 -20.08
C PHE A 81 -0.70 -9.63 -19.41
N ASP A 82 0.40 -10.34 -19.17
CA ASP A 82 0.36 -11.60 -18.44
C ASP A 82 0.25 -11.35 -16.93
N ILE A 83 -0.94 -11.59 -16.40
CA ILE A 83 -1.25 -11.52 -14.96
C ILE A 83 -1.63 -12.90 -14.40
N SER A 84 -1.30 -13.99 -15.09
CA SER A 84 -1.68 -15.36 -14.69
C SER A 84 -1.20 -15.76 -13.30
N LYS A 85 -0.15 -15.12 -12.80
CA LYS A 85 0.38 -15.32 -11.43
C LYS A 85 -0.29 -14.43 -10.38
N ALA A 86 -1.11 -13.45 -10.77
CA ALA A 86 -1.87 -12.65 -9.83
C ALA A 86 -3.06 -13.45 -9.29
N LYS A 87 -3.41 -13.23 -8.02
CA LYS A 87 -4.68 -13.66 -7.50
C LYS A 87 -5.71 -12.57 -7.71
N ILE A 88 -6.84 -12.86 -8.35
CA ILE A 88 -7.94 -11.92 -8.49
C ILE A 88 -9.02 -12.27 -7.46
N ILE A 89 -9.51 -11.29 -6.72
CA ILE A 89 -10.56 -11.45 -5.70
C ILE A 89 -11.65 -10.41 -5.93
N ASN A 90 -12.87 -10.88 -6.15
CA ASN A 90 -14.04 -10.01 -6.10
C ASN A 90 -14.54 -9.91 -4.65
N PRO A 91 -14.51 -8.73 -4.01
CA PRO A 91 -15.00 -8.55 -2.65
C PRO A 91 -16.42 -9.08 -2.44
N LEU A 92 -17.30 -8.95 -3.44
CA LEU A 92 -18.71 -9.33 -3.34
C LEU A 92 -18.92 -10.85 -3.26
N ASN A 93 -17.99 -11.63 -3.80
CA ASN A 93 -18.06 -13.10 -3.87
C ASN A 93 -16.99 -13.77 -2.97
N SER A 94 -16.26 -12.98 -2.18
CA SER A 94 -15.19 -13.50 -1.34
C SER A 94 -15.74 -14.28 -0.13
N PRO A 95 -15.17 -15.44 0.20
CA PRO A 95 -15.53 -16.17 1.42
C PRO A 95 -15.19 -15.38 2.71
N ASN A 96 -14.29 -14.42 2.65
CA ASN A 96 -13.91 -13.57 3.78
C ASN A 96 -14.86 -12.37 3.99
N TYR A 97 -15.85 -12.16 3.10
CA TYR A 97 -16.69 -10.97 3.14
C TYR A 97 -17.42 -10.79 4.49
N ASP A 98 -18.12 -11.80 4.95
CA ASP A 98 -18.91 -11.72 6.21
C ASP A 98 -18.01 -11.58 7.44
N GLU A 99 -16.84 -12.23 7.44
CA GLU A 99 -15.84 -12.08 8.49
C GLU A 99 -15.31 -10.63 8.53
N PHE A 100 -14.99 -10.05 7.38
CA PHE A 100 -14.51 -8.67 7.30
C PHE A 100 -15.58 -7.67 7.72
N VAL A 101 -16.84 -7.89 7.35
CA VAL A 101 -17.97 -7.07 7.82
C VAL A 101 -18.06 -7.07 9.35
N ASN A 102 -18.02 -8.26 9.97
CA ASN A 102 -18.09 -8.38 11.42
C ASN A 102 -16.88 -7.75 12.11
N SER A 103 -15.67 -8.00 11.61
CA SER A 103 -14.43 -7.44 12.15
C SER A 103 -14.41 -5.92 12.03
N PHE A 104 -14.83 -5.36 10.90
CA PHE A 104 -14.91 -3.91 10.71
C PHE A 104 -15.98 -3.28 11.62
N TYR A 105 -17.15 -3.92 11.77
CA TYR A 105 -18.15 -3.49 12.75
C TYR A 105 -17.56 -3.44 14.16
N GLU A 106 -16.90 -4.50 14.62
CA GLU A 106 -16.28 -4.54 15.95
C GLU A 106 -15.25 -3.43 16.16
N LEU A 107 -14.42 -3.15 15.14
CA LEU A 107 -13.44 -2.05 15.18
C LEU A 107 -14.10 -0.67 15.33
N ARG A 108 -15.34 -0.50 14.87
CA ARG A 108 -15.97 0.81 14.68
C ARG A 108 -17.30 1.00 15.42
N LYS A 109 -17.84 -0.01 16.12
CA LYS A 109 -19.15 0.06 16.81
C LYS A 109 -19.25 1.23 17.79
N ASN A 110 -18.17 1.53 18.52
CA ASN A 110 -18.11 2.67 19.46
C ASN A 110 -18.01 4.04 18.74
N LYS A 111 -17.94 4.06 17.42
CA LYS A 111 -17.96 5.27 16.57
C LYS A 111 -19.23 5.36 15.71
N GLY A 112 -20.31 4.67 16.12
CA GLY A 112 -21.62 4.72 15.45
C GLY A 112 -21.72 3.86 14.18
N MET A 113 -20.85 2.86 14.02
CA MET A 113 -20.97 1.86 12.97
C MET A 113 -22.13 0.91 13.30
N THR A 114 -22.92 0.55 12.28
CA THR A 114 -23.89 -0.56 12.35
C THR A 114 -23.47 -1.66 11.39
N ILE A 115 -24.01 -2.85 11.58
CA ILE A 115 -23.75 -3.99 10.69
C ILE A 115 -24.14 -3.69 9.24
N GLU A 116 -25.28 -3.00 9.04
CA GLU A 116 -25.77 -2.64 7.71
C GLU A 116 -24.82 -1.63 7.01
N LYS A 117 -24.29 -0.68 7.78
CA LYS A 117 -23.26 0.25 7.26
C LYS A 117 -21.96 -0.49 6.95
N ALA A 118 -21.51 -1.39 7.82
CA ALA A 118 -20.31 -2.20 7.60
C ALA A 118 -20.44 -3.05 6.33
N LYS A 119 -21.57 -3.71 6.11
CA LYS A 119 -21.87 -4.46 4.88
C LYS A 119 -21.78 -3.62 3.61
N LYS A 120 -22.19 -2.35 3.68
CA LYS A 120 -22.08 -1.44 2.51
C LYS A 120 -20.64 -1.03 2.25
N ILE A 121 -19.90 -0.72 3.33
CA ILE A 121 -18.53 -0.19 3.23
C ILE A 121 -17.55 -1.27 2.79
N ILE A 122 -17.65 -2.50 3.28
CA ILE A 122 -16.73 -3.61 2.94
C ILE A 122 -16.88 -4.09 1.48
N LYS A 123 -17.91 -3.63 0.76
CA LYS A 123 -18.00 -3.83 -0.69
C LYS A 123 -16.98 -3.01 -1.50
N ASP A 124 -16.51 -1.92 -0.92
CA ASP A 124 -15.47 -1.09 -1.51
C ASP A 124 -14.12 -1.84 -1.47
N GLU A 125 -13.45 -1.90 -2.61
CA GLU A 125 -12.21 -2.67 -2.79
C GLU A 125 -11.09 -2.17 -1.88
N THR A 126 -11.02 -0.85 -1.62
CA THR A 126 -9.99 -0.29 -0.73
C THR A 126 -10.22 -0.69 0.72
N TYR A 127 -11.47 -0.63 1.20
CA TYR A 127 -11.82 -1.12 2.53
C TYR A 127 -11.60 -2.63 2.67
N PHE A 128 -11.99 -3.40 1.67
CA PHE A 128 -11.78 -4.85 1.64
C PHE A 128 -10.28 -5.18 1.69
N GLY A 129 -9.48 -4.53 0.84
CA GLY A 129 -8.03 -4.69 0.81
C GLY A 129 -7.35 -4.31 2.12
N MET A 130 -7.78 -3.23 2.79
CA MET A 130 -7.29 -2.85 4.11
C MET A 130 -7.65 -3.89 5.18
N MET A 131 -8.81 -4.55 5.08
CA MET A 131 -9.14 -5.67 5.97
C MET A 131 -8.27 -6.89 5.70
N MET A 132 -7.89 -7.17 4.45
CA MET A 132 -6.94 -8.23 4.13
C MET A 132 -5.59 -7.99 4.82
N VAL A 133 -5.06 -6.77 4.74
CA VAL A 133 -3.82 -6.39 5.44
C VAL A 133 -4.00 -6.52 6.96
N LYS A 134 -5.11 -6.05 7.51
CA LYS A 134 -5.40 -6.14 8.95
C LYS A 134 -5.44 -7.57 9.47
N GLN A 135 -5.93 -8.50 8.68
CA GLN A 135 -6.05 -9.92 9.02
C GLN A 135 -4.79 -10.74 8.65
N GLY A 136 -3.75 -10.10 8.13
CA GLY A 136 -2.50 -10.77 7.74
C GLY A 136 -2.61 -11.65 6.49
N LEU A 137 -3.63 -11.44 5.65
CA LEU A 137 -3.80 -12.12 4.36
C LEU A 137 -2.98 -11.45 3.25
N ALA A 138 -2.49 -10.25 3.52
CA ALA A 138 -1.54 -9.52 2.70
C ALA A 138 -0.62 -8.69 3.60
N ASP A 139 0.58 -8.37 3.12
CA ASP A 139 1.59 -7.60 3.84
C ASP A 139 1.40 -6.09 3.67
N GLY A 140 0.79 -5.69 2.56
CA GLY A 140 0.57 -4.27 2.26
C GLY A 140 -0.48 -4.05 1.18
N LEU A 141 -0.83 -2.77 1.01
CA LEU A 141 -1.76 -2.31 -0.03
C LEU A 141 -1.16 -1.09 -0.74
N VAL A 142 -1.27 -1.07 -2.06
CA VAL A 142 -0.85 0.05 -2.91
C VAL A 142 -2.04 0.54 -3.70
N SER A 143 -2.36 1.83 -3.58
CA SER A 143 -3.48 2.49 -4.22
C SER A 143 -3.13 3.91 -4.64
N GLY A 144 -3.96 4.56 -5.45
CA GLY A 144 -3.81 5.95 -5.90
C GLY A 144 -3.80 6.11 -7.41
N ALA A 145 -4.16 5.08 -8.17
CA ALA A 145 -4.38 5.21 -9.61
C ALA A 145 -5.68 5.96 -9.91
N VAL A 146 -6.74 5.70 -9.13
CA VAL A 146 -8.09 6.27 -9.30
C VAL A 146 -8.54 7.01 -8.04
N HIS A 147 -8.30 6.44 -6.87
CA HIS A 147 -8.74 7.00 -5.59
C HIS A 147 -7.97 8.26 -5.21
N SER A 148 -8.68 9.20 -4.58
CA SER A 148 -8.05 10.35 -3.96
C SER A 148 -7.22 9.94 -2.72
N THR A 149 -6.32 10.82 -2.28
CA THR A 149 -5.56 10.62 -1.03
C THR A 149 -6.51 10.36 0.16
N ALA A 150 -7.61 11.10 0.25
CA ALA A 150 -8.58 10.95 1.32
C ALA A 150 -9.31 9.60 1.29
N ASP A 151 -9.63 9.08 0.10
CA ASP A 151 -10.34 7.82 -0.07
C ASP A 151 -9.44 6.61 0.25
N THR A 152 -8.13 6.76 0.09
CA THR A 152 -7.16 5.73 0.49
C THR A 152 -6.77 5.83 1.97
N LEU A 153 -6.56 7.04 2.50
CA LEU A 153 -6.17 7.23 3.90
C LEU A 153 -7.29 6.93 4.89
N ARG A 154 -8.54 7.24 4.54
CA ARG A 154 -9.68 7.02 5.43
C ARG A 154 -9.85 5.54 5.83
N PRO A 155 -9.84 4.56 4.90
CA PRO A 155 -9.84 3.14 5.25
C PRO A 155 -8.64 2.74 6.10
N ALA A 156 -7.43 3.20 5.75
CA ALA A 156 -6.21 2.90 6.48
C ALA A 156 -6.30 3.36 7.95
N LEU A 157 -6.69 4.61 8.20
CA LEU A 157 -6.84 5.16 9.54
C LEU A 157 -7.98 4.50 10.33
N GLN A 158 -9.04 4.09 9.66
CA GLN A 158 -10.16 3.43 10.32
C GLN A 158 -9.88 1.98 10.71
N ILE A 159 -9.05 1.28 9.96
CA ILE A 159 -8.79 -0.16 10.09
C ILE A 159 -7.42 -0.44 10.71
N LEU A 160 -6.33 0.09 10.11
CA LEU A 160 -4.96 -0.17 10.54
C LEU A 160 -4.54 0.74 11.69
N LYS A 161 -5.00 2.01 11.64
CA LYS A 161 -4.58 3.09 12.55
C LYS A 161 -3.11 3.49 12.32
N THR A 162 -2.57 4.34 13.20
CA THR A 162 -1.15 4.66 13.26
C THR A 162 -0.36 3.59 14.02
N ALA A 163 0.94 3.50 13.79
CA ALA A 163 1.81 2.65 14.57
C ALA A 163 1.78 3.05 16.06
N PRO A 164 2.03 2.11 17.00
CA PRO A 164 2.11 2.44 18.41
C PRO A 164 3.13 3.55 18.67
N GLY A 165 2.73 4.59 19.39
CA GLY A 165 3.56 5.75 19.69
C GLY A 165 3.56 6.86 18.62
N THR A 166 3.03 6.63 17.44
CA THR A 166 2.91 7.63 16.38
C THR A 166 1.61 8.40 16.51
N LYS A 167 1.69 9.72 16.70
CA LYS A 167 0.51 10.57 16.95
C LYS A 167 -0.17 11.03 15.66
N LEU A 168 0.59 11.22 14.58
CA LEU A 168 0.06 11.71 13.31
C LEU A 168 0.57 10.89 12.13
N VAL A 169 -0.20 10.88 11.04
CA VAL A 169 0.23 10.32 9.76
C VAL A 169 0.92 11.41 8.96
N SER A 170 2.07 11.10 8.40
CA SER A 170 2.79 11.96 7.45
C SER A 170 3.09 11.21 6.17
N ALA A 171 3.34 11.96 5.09
CA ALA A 171 3.79 11.40 3.84
C ALA A 171 5.16 11.97 3.47
N PHE A 172 5.96 11.18 2.78
CA PHE A 172 7.24 11.66 2.26
C PHE A 172 7.45 11.22 0.82
N PHE A 173 8.27 11.99 0.10
CA PHE A 173 8.86 11.57 -1.15
C PHE A 173 10.30 11.12 -0.91
N LEU A 174 10.64 9.97 -1.46
CA LEU A 174 12.01 9.56 -1.63
C LEU A 174 12.47 10.07 -2.99
N MET A 175 13.32 11.11 -2.98
CA MET A 175 13.84 11.75 -4.18
C MET A 175 15.19 11.15 -4.51
N VAL A 176 15.34 10.66 -5.73
CA VAL A 176 16.63 10.14 -6.24
C VAL A 176 17.07 11.03 -7.40
N VAL A 177 18.16 11.78 -7.21
CA VAL A 177 18.71 12.71 -8.18
C VAL A 177 20.01 12.11 -8.73
N PRO A 178 20.05 11.71 -10.01
CA PRO A 178 21.26 11.16 -10.62
C PRO A 178 22.42 12.16 -10.57
N ASP A 179 23.64 11.65 -10.44
CA ASP A 179 24.89 12.42 -10.46
C ASP A 179 24.95 13.58 -9.46
N CYS A 180 24.21 13.51 -8.35
CA CYS A 180 24.17 14.52 -7.30
C CYS A 180 25.10 14.14 -6.15
N GLN A 181 25.96 15.08 -5.76
CA GLN A 181 26.91 14.88 -4.64
C GLN A 181 26.30 15.19 -3.25
N TYR A 182 25.08 15.74 -3.21
CA TYR A 182 24.39 16.08 -1.97
C TYR A 182 23.51 14.93 -1.49
N GLY A 183 23.12 14.97 -0.20
CA GLY A 183 22.35 13.90 0.43
C GLY A 183 23.16 12.61 0.50
N GLU A 184 22.47 11.47 0.51
CA GLU A 184 23.14 10.15 0.40
C GLU A 184 23.24 9.79 -1.07
N ASN A 185 24.33 10.25 -1.74
CA ASN A 185 24.57 10.05 -3.18
C ASN A 185 23.35 10.43 -4.04
N GLY A 186 22.75 11.61 -3.79
CA GLY A 186 21.59 12.10 -4.51
C GLY A 186 20.25 11.60 -3.99
N THR A 187 20.24 10.86 -2.87
CA THR A 187 18.99 10.40 -2.25
C THR A 187 18.59 11.32 -1.11
N PHE A 188 17.30 11.72 -1.12
CA PHE A 188 16.72 12.64 -0.13
C PHE A 188 15.33 12.17 0.30
N ILE A 189 14.95 12.50 1.54
CA ILE A 189 13.58 12.39 2.02
C ILE A 189 12.99 13.80 2.13
N PHE A 190 11.88 14.04 1.41
CA PHE A 190 11.11 15.28 1.47
C PHE A 190 9.80 15.02 2.19
N SER A 191 9.62 15.56 3.38
CA SER A 191 8.47 15.36 4.26
C SER A 191 8.08 16.68 4.98
N ASP A 192 6.80 16.97 5.23
CA ASP A 192 5.61 16.25 4.79
C ASP A 192 5.24 16.64 3.36
N SER A 193 4.77 15.67 2.58
CA SER A 193 4.48 15.88 1.16
C SER A 193 3.02 16.23 0.86
N GLY A 194 2.22 16.65 1.85
CA GLY A 194 0.87 17.14 1.60
C GLY A 194 -0.25 16.51 2.43
N LEU A 195 0.03 16.03 3.63
CA LEU A 195 -1.00 15.59 4.59
C LEU A 195 -1.21 16.62 5.70
N ASN A 196 -0.14 17.30 6.13
CA ASN A 196 -0.16 18.26 7.22
C ASN A 196 0.19 19.65 6.66
N GLU A 197 -0.83 20.47 6.34
CA GLU A 197 -0.63 21.77 5.68
C GLU A 197 0.10 22.78 6.57
N TYR A 198 -0.20 22.78 7.88
CA TYR A 198 0.34 23.75 8.85
C TYR A 198 0.80 23.04 10.13
N PRO A 199 1.86 22.22 10.06
CA PRO A 199 2.34 21.51 11.24
C PRO A 199 2.95 22.50 12.25
N ASP A 200 2.60 22.34 13.51
CA ASP A 200 3.28 23.02 14.61
C ASP A 200 4.64 22.38 14.92
N ALA A 201 5.38 22.90 15.90
CA ALA A 201 6.72 22.42 16.22
C ALA A 201 6.73 20.95 16.69
N GLU A 202 5.70 20.51 17.44
CA GLU A 202 5.57 19.12 17.88
C GLU A 202 5.29 18.21 16.67
N SER A 203 4.37 18.59 15.81
CA SER A 203 4.06 17.85 14.58
C SER A 203 5.25 17.76 13.63
N LEU A 204 6.02 18.83 13.46
CA LEU A 204 7.26 18.81 12.66
C LEU A 204 8.29 17.83 13.22
N SER A 205 8.43 17.77 14.54
CA SER A 205 9.31 16.80 15.20
C SER A 205 8.88 15.37 14.93
N GLU A 206 7.59 15.06 15.07
CA GLU A 206 7.02 13.73 14.78
C GLU A 206 7.20 13.34 13.31
N ILE A 207 6.99 14.27 12.38
CA ILE A 207 7.21 14.07 10.95
C ILE A 207 8.68 13.72 10.67
N ALA A 208 9.61 14.47 11.24
CA ALA A 208 11.04 14.25 11.05
C ALA A 208 11.48 12.88 11.59
N ILE A 209 11.04 12.51 12.79
CA ILE A 209 11.36 11.22 13.43
C ILE A 209 10.79 10.07 12.58
N SER A 210 9.50 10.12 12.22
CA SER A 210 8.86 9.07 11.45
C SER A 210 9.49 8.88 10.07
N SER A 211 9.83 9.98 9.39
CA SER A 211 10.46 9.94 8.07
C SER A 211 11.90 9.41 8.11
N SER A 212 12.63 9.68 9.22
CA SER A 212 14.00 9.18 9.38
C SER A 212 14.08 7.69 9.70
N GLN A 213 12.98 7.10 10.18
CA GLN A 213 12.88 5.67 10.52
C GLN A 213 12.37 4.80 9.37
N SER A 214 11.80 5.41 8.33
CA SER A 214 11.25 4.73 7.16
C SER A 214 12.28 4.41 6.10
#